data_a6432c7bf3fe0de67fe342ec0c490ea4
#
_entry.id   a6432c7bf3fe0de67fe342ec0c490ea4
#
_cell.length_a   1.000
_cell.length_b   1.000
_cell.length_c   1.000
_cell.angle_alpha   90.00
_cell.angle_beta   90.00
_cell.angle_gamma   90.00
#
_symmetry.space_group_name_H-M   'P 1'
#
loop_
_entity.id
_entity.type
_entity.pdbx_description
1 polymer ?
#
loop_
_entity_poly.entity_id
_entity_poly.type
_entity_poly.pdbx_seq_one_letter_code
_entity_poly.pdbx_strand_id
1 'polypeptide(L)'
;MQELISRIKKGNPIMKYDFDTVVNRRNTDSLKWNVAENELPMWVADMDFKTAPEITEAIKAKADLGVYGYTEISKDWYDAYTGWWERRHNFRMEDDWLMFVTGVIPAISSSVRKLTTPAENVVIMTPVYNIFFNSILNNGRNVL
;
A
#
# COMPACT_ATOMS: atom_id res chain seq x y z
N MET A 1 -2.29 20.41 -7.07
CA MET A 1 -1.69 19.17 -7.61
C MET A 1 -0.50 19.46 -8.52
N GLN A 2 -0.67 20.23 -9.62
CA GLN A 2 0.44 20.55 -10.55
C GLN A 2 1.60 21.33 -9.90
N GLU A 3 1.33 22.19 -8.93
CA GLU A 3 2.35 22.95 -8.21
C GLU A 3 3.19 22.03 -7.29
N LEU A 4 2.57 21.04 -6.65
CA LEU A 4 3.25 20.03 -5.84
C LEU A 4 4.15 19.15 -6.70
N ILE A 5 3.66 18.70 -7.85
CA ILE A 5 4.44 17.94 -8.85
C ILE A 5 5.60 18.79 -9.40
N SER A 6 5.38 20.09 -9.61
CA SER A 6 6.43 21.02 -10.05
C SER A 6 7.55 21.19 -9.00
N ARG A 7 7.22 21.21 -7.72
CA ARG A 7 8.19 21.29 -6.61
C ARG A 7 9.04 20.04 -6.51
N ILE A 8 8.46 18.86 -6.70
CA ILE A 8 9.16 17.58 -6.72
C ILE A 8 10.14 17.52 -7.92
N LYS A 9 9.76 18.04 -9.09
CA LYS A 9 10.59 18.06 -10.30
C LYS A 9 11.76 19.07 -10.24
N LYS A 10 11.73 20.07 -9.37
CA LYS A 10 12.74 21.14 -9.29
C LYS A 10 13.93 20.85 -8.36
N GLY A 11 14.10 19.59 -7.89
CA GLY A 11 15.26 19.22 -7.08
C GLY A 11 15.39 20.07 -5.81
N ASN A 12 14.29 20.29 -5.10
CA ASN A 12 14.32 20.92 -3.77
C ASN A 12 15.33 20.18 -2.87
N PRO A 13 16.05 20.88 -1.99
CA PRO A 13 16.98 20.26 -1.07
C PRO A 13 16.26 19.12 -0.36
N ILE A 14 16.95 17.98 -0.24
CA ILE A 14 16.44 16.75 0.39
C ILE A 14 15.77 17.17 1.70
N MET A 15 14.44 17.17 1.72
CA MET A 15 13.69 17.39 2.97
C MET A 15 14.08 16.26 3.90
N LYS A 16 14.70 16.60 5.01
CA LYS A 16 15.02 15.62 6.03
C LYS A 16 13.70 15.21 6.68
N TYR A 17 13.21 14.02 6.33
CA TYR A 17 12.05 13.45 7.00
C TYR A 17 12.39 13.15 8.45
N ASP A 18 11.41 13.34 9.33
CA ASP A 18 11.57 13.11 10.76
C ASP A 18 11.31 11.62 11.07
N PHE A 19 12.38 10.86 11.22
CA PHE A 19 12.34 9.47 11.67
C PHE A 19 12.81 9.30 13.12
N ASP A 20 13.16 10.38 13.79
CA ASP A 20 13.71 10.36 15.15
C ASP A 20 12.64 10.64 16.22
N THR A 21 11.60 11.40 15.86
CA THR A 21 10.53 11.74 16.81
C THR A 21 9.66 10.52 17.10
N VAL A 22 9.61 10.13 18.37
CA VAL A 22 8.71 9.07 18.84
C VAL A 22 7.27 9.58 18.81
N VAL A 23 6.44 8.94 18.00
CA VAL A 23 5.00 9.21 17.93
C VAL A 23 4.27 8.33 18.93
N ASN A 24 3.70 8.93 19.98
CA ASN A 24 2.88 8.17 20.92
C ASN A 24 1.55 7.78 20.26
N ARG A 25 1.36 6.49 20.04
CA ARG A 25 0.16 5.91 19.44
C ARG A 25 -0.72 5.14 20.42
N ARG A 26 -0.39 5.19 21.74
CA ARG A 26 -1.25 4.61 22.78
C ARG A 26 -2.53 5.44 22.91
N ASN A 27 -3.63 4.77 23.14
CA ASN A 27 -4.96 5.39 23.24
C ASN A 27 -5.40 6.15 21.96
N THR A 28 -4.98 5.68 20.78
CA THR A 28 -5.34 6.24 19.47
C THR A 28 -6.11 5.25 18.60
N ASP A 29 -6.73 4.24 19.20
CA ASP A 29 -7.37 3.11 18.51
C ASP A 29 -6.42 2.30 17.59
N SER A 30 -5.11 2.47 17.78
CA SER A 30 -4.11 1.69 17.07
C SER A 30 -4.12 0.24 17.53
N LEU A 31 -4.47 -0.68 16.63
CA LEU A 31 -4.43 -2.12 16.92
C LEU A 31 -3.03 -2.58 17.37
N LYS A 32 -1.98 -2.07 16.75
CA LYS A 32 -0.58 -2.39 17.09
C LYS A 32 -0.24 -1.99 18.53
N TRP A 33 -0.70 -0.80 18.97
CA TRP A 33 -0.36 -0.22 20.26
C TRP A 33 -1.37 -0.54 21.37
N ASN A 34 -2.35 -1.40 21.10
CA ASN A 34 -3.24 -1.94 22.12
C ASN A 34 -2.58 -3.12 22.87
N VAL A 35 -1.54 -2.81 23.61
CA VAL A 35 -0.70 -3.72 24.40
C VAL A 35 -0.45 -3.15 25.79
N ALA A 36 0.05 -3.96 26.72
CA ALA A 36 0.37 -3.51 28.07
C ALA A 36 1.42 -2.38 28.07
N GLU A 37 1.47 -1.58 29.14
CA GLU A 37 2.29 -0.37 29.19
C GLU A 37 3.80 -0.65 29.03
N ASN A 38 4.25 -1.78 29.51
CA ASN A 38 5.64 -2.21 29.47
C ASN A 38 5.98 -3.06 28.23
N GLU A 39 5.05 -3.20 27.28
CA GLU A 39 5.27 -3.95 26.05
C GLU A 39 5.64 -3.03 24.90
N LEU A 40 6.62 -3.46 24.10
CA LEU A 40 6.98 -2.87 22.80
C LEU A 40 6.36 -3.69 21.68
N PRO A 41 5.32 -3.19 21.00
CA PRO A 41 4.67 -3.96 19.96
C PRO A 41 5.50 -3.97 18.67
N MET A 42 5.76 -5.18 18.14
CA MET A 42 6.48 -5.38 16.88
C MET A 42 5.78 -6.39 15.96
N TRP A 43 4.53 -6.71 16.22
CA TRP A 43 3.78 -7.78 15.56
C TRP A 43 2.98 -7.31 14.33
N VAL A 44 2.66 -6.02 14.23
CA VAL A 44 2.03 -5.42 13.05
C VAL A 44 3.08 -4.64 12.27
N ALA A 45 3.08 -4.80 10.96
CA ALA A 45 4.08 -4.22 10.06
C ALA A 45 3.88 -2.72 9.77
N ASP A 46 2.85 -2.07 10.31
CA ASP A 46 2.68 -0.62 10.17
C ASP A 46 3.81 0.13 10.87
N MET A 47 4.36 1.12 10.19
CA MET A 47 5.47 1.91 10.69
C MET A 47 5.01 2.95 11.71
N ASP A 48 5.87 3.26 12.69
CA ASP A 48 5.60 4.27 13.71
C ASP A 48 6.21 5.65 13.37
N PHE A 49 6.75 5.79 12.17
CA PHE A 49 7.25 7.06 11.65
C PHE A 49 6.12 7.88 11.04
N LYS A 50 6.23 9.21 11.13
CA LYS A 50 5.36 10.10 10.37
C LYS A 50 5.54 9.87 8.88
N THR A 51 4.44 9.85 8.14
CA THR A 51 4.51 9.83 6.67
C THR A 51 5.09 11.14 6.13
N ALA A 52 5.56 11.11 4.88
CA ALA A 52 6.05 12.32 4.22
C ALA A 52 5.00 13.45 4.26
N PRO A 53 5.40 14.68 4.59
CA PRO A 53 4.47 15.82 4.67
C PRO A 53 3.66 16.01 3.40
N GLU A 54 4.24 15.78 2.23
CA GLU A 54 3.57 15.90 0.93
C GLU A 54 2.38 14.95 0.80
N ILE A 55 2.48 13.74 1.35
CA ILE A 55 1.37 12.78 1.37
C ILE A 55 0.26 13.31 2.28
N THR A 56 0.62 13.80 3.46
CA THR A 56 -0.35 14.37 4.41
C THR A 56 -1.09 15.56 3.79
N GLU A 57 -0.39 16.47 3.14
CA GLU A 57 -0.99 17.65 2.51
C GLU A 57 -1.89 17.26 1.32
N ALA A 58 -1.51 16.25 0.54
CA ALA A 58 -2.35 15.74 -0.54
C ALA A 58 -3.68 15.14 -0.02
N ILE A 59 -3.62 14.42 1.10
CA ILE A 59 -4.81 13.85 1.76
C ILE A 59 -5.71 14.98 2.29
N LYS A 60 -5.15 15.98 2.98
CA LYS A 60 -5.88 17.14 3.48
C LYS A 60 -6.57 17.88 2.35
N ALA A 61 -5.86 18.17 1.26
CA ALA A 61 -6.43 18.87 0.11
C ALA A 61 -7.63 18.12 -0.51
N LYS A 62 -7.63 16.79 -0.45
CA LYS A 62 -8.78 15.98 -0.86
C LYS A 62 -9.91 16.03 0.16
N ALA A 63 -9.60 16.00 1.44
CA ALA A 63 -10.58 16.09 2.52
C ALA A 63 -11.30 17.44 2.53
N ASP A 64 -10.57 18.54 2.27
CA ASP A 64 -11.09 19.91 2.26
C ASP A 64 -12.14 20.15 1.15
N LEU A 65 -12.17 19.30 0.11
CA LEU A 65 -13.26 19.36 -0.89
C LEU A 65 -14.63 19.05 -0.28
N GLY A 66 -14.69 18.27 0.80
CA GLY A 66 -15.91 17.93 1.52
C GLY A 66 -16.93 17.09 0.73
N VAL A 67 -16.60 16.64 -0.49
CA VAL A 67 -17.45 15.82 -1.34
C VAL A 67 -16.71 14.54 -1.69
N TYR A 68 -17.27 13.41 -1.28
CA TYR A 68 -16.67 12.08 -1.40
C TYR A 68 -17.52 11.23 -2.35
N GLY A 69 -17.08 11.13 -3.59
CA GLY A 69 -17.72 10.34 -4.63
C GLY A 69 -16.80 9.30 -5.23
N TYR A 70 -17.29 8.63 -6.25
CA TYR A 70 -16.46 7.70 -7.03
C TYR A 70 -15.32 8.46 -7.73
N THR A 71 -14.14 7.86 -7.76
CA THR A 71 -12.94 8.46 -8.35
C THR A 71 -12.41 7.53 -9.44
N GLU A 72 -12.07 8.10 -10.59
CA GLU A 72 -11.36 7.38 -11.65
C GLU A 72 -9.88 7.26 -11.32
N ILE A 73 -9.25 6.21 -11.82
CA ILE A 73 -7.81 6.05 -11.77
C ILE A 73 -7.21 6.91 -12.87
N SER A 74 -6.60 8.02 -12.47
CA SER A 74 -6.05 9.00 -13.40
C SER A 74 -4.77 8.50 -14.07
N LYS A 75 -4.43 9.11 -15.21
CA LYS A 75 -3.15 8.88 -15.87
C LYS A 75 -1.95 9.18 -14.96
N ASP A 76 -2.05 10.17 -14.08
CA ASP A 76 -0.99 10.51 -13.12
C ASP A 76 -0.63 9.34 -12.20
N TRP A 77 -1.61 8.48 -11.88
CA TRP A 77 -1.36 7.26 -11.09
C TRP A 77 -0.49 6.27 -11.86
N TYR A 78 -0.83 6.03 -13.14
CA TYR A 78 -0.05 5.15 -14.02
C TYR A 78 1.36 5.70 -14.21
N ASP A 79 1.49 6.99 -14.55
CA ASP A 79 2.79 7.65 -14.76
C ASP A 79 3.67 7.61 -13.51
N ALA A 80 3.10 7.82 -12.34
CA ALA A 80 3.83 7.74 -11.08
C ALA A 80 4.35 6.33 -10.81
N TYR A 81 3.53 5.32 -11.02
CA TYR A 81 3.87 3.92 -10.77
C TYR A 81 4.91 3.41 -11.78
N THR A 82 4.64 3.54 -13.08
CA THR A 82 5.55 3.08 -14.16
C THR A 82 6.87 3.82 -14.11
N GLY A 83 6.84 5.15 -13.92
CA GLY A 83 8.05 5.95 -13.80
C GLY A 83 8.89 5.62 -12.56
N TRP A 84 8.28 5.18 -11.45
CA TRP A 84 9.03 4.71 -10.29
C TRP A 84 9.78 3.42 -10.61
N TRP A 85 9.14 2.44 -11.24
CA TRP A 85 9.75 1.17 -11.63
C TRP A 85 10.87 1.37 -12.65
N GLU A 86 10.68 2.25 -13.63
CA GLU A 86 11.70 2.56 -14.62
C GLU A 86 12.95 3.17 -13.95
N ARG A 87 12.76 4.18 -13.08
CA ARG A 87 13.90 4.84 -12.41
C ARG A 87 14.62 3.98 -11.39
N ARG A 88 13.90 3.12 -10.65
CA ARG A 88 14.47 2.36 -9.52
C ARG A 88 14.93 0.96 -9.90
N HIS A 89 14.34 0.38 -10.92
CA HIS A 89 14.57 -1.01 -11.29
C HIS A 89 14.92 -1.19 -12.77
N ASN A 90 15.04 -0.11 -13.54
CA ASN A 90 15.25 -0.14 -14.98
C ASN A 90 14.25 -1.07 -15.69
N PHE A 91 13.00 -1.04 -15.23
CA PHE A 91 11.92 -1.87 -15.73
C PHE A 91 10.80 -0.99 -16.24
N ARG A 92 10.61 -1.01 -17.56
CA ARG A 92 9.53 -0.27 -18.22
C ARG A 92 8.30 -1.15 -18.34
N MET A 93 7.17 -0.62 -17.88
CA MET A 93 5.85 -1.23 -18.01
C MET A 93 4.99 -0.40 -18.95
N GLU A 94 4.12 -1.07 -19.70
CA GLU A 94 3.05 -0.42 -20.45
C GLU A 94 1.86 -0.20 -19.50
N ASP A 95 1.11 0.88 -19.73
CA ASP A 95 -0.01 1.27 -18.85
C ASP A 95 -1.11 0.19 -18.81
N ASP A 96 -1.35 -0.51 -19.91
CA ASP A 96 -2.35 -1.58 -20.05
C ASP A 96 -2.00 -2.88 -19.32
N TRP A 97 -0.76 -2.99 -18.79
CA TRP A 97 -0.38 -4.11 -17.91
C TRP A 97 -0.85 -3.90 -16.48
N LEU A 98 -1.27 -2.68 -16.14
CA LEU A 98 -1.63 -2.32 -14.79
C LEU A 98 -3.13 -2.41 -14.55
N MET A 99 -3.49 -3.08 -13.49
CA MET A 99 -4.87 -3.16 -13.00
C MET A 99 -4.91 -2.69 -11.55
N PHE A 100 -5.67 -1.63 -11.30
CA PHE A 100 -5.85 -1.14 -9.94
C PHE A 100 -6.68 -2.12 -9.11
N VAL A 101 -6.21 -2.37 -7.89
CA VAL A 101 -6.93 -3.14 -6.87
C VAL A 101 -6.81 -2.42 -5.52
N THR A 102 -7.80 -2.63 -4.65
CA THR A 102 -7.85 -1.96 -3.33
C THR A 102 -6.92 -2.55 -2.28
N GLY A 103 -6.10 -3.53 -2.66
CA GLY A 103 -5.09 -4.13 -1.78
C GLY A 103 -4.59 -5.47 -2.30
N VAL A 104 -3.50 -5.96 -1.72
CA VAL A 104 -2.85 -7.22 -2.13
C VAL A 104 -3.76 -8.44 -1.91
N ILE A 105 -4.47 -8.50 -0.80
CA ILE A 105 -5.36 -9.64 -0.49
C ILE A 105 -6.52 -9.76 -1.51
N PRO A 106 -7.24 -8.70 -1.85
CA PRO A 106 -8.21 -8.74 -2.96
C PRO A 106 -7.59 -9.15 -4.29
N ALA A 107 -6.37 -8.68 -4.60
CA ALA A 107 -5.65 -9.06 -5.82
C ALA A 107 -5.38 -10.56 -5.87
N ILE A 108 -4.78 -11.13 -4.82
CA ILE A 108 -4.46 -12.56 -4.73
C ILE A 108 -5.75 -13.39 -4.82
N SER A 109 -6.78 -13.05 -4.03
CA SER A 109 -8.06 -13.79 -4.04
C SER A 109 -8.74 -13.75 -5.41
N SER A 110 -8.67 -12.62 -6.11
CA SER A 110 -9.21 -12.49 -7.47
C SER A 110 -8.42 -13.30 -8.48
N SER A 111 -7.08 -13.29 -8.38
CA SER A 111 -6.19 -14.10 -9.23
C SER A 111 -6.43 -15.58 -9.04
N VAL A 112 -6.53 -16.04 -7.78
CA VAL A 112 -6.83 -17.44 -7.46
C VAL A 112 -8.16 -17.87 -8.11
N ARG A 113 -9.21 -17.07 -7.97
CA ARG A 113 -10.51 -17.40 -8.59
C ARG A 113 -10.49 -17.38 -10.11
N LYS A 114 -9.72 -16.47 -10.69
CA LYS A 114 -9.69 -16.28 -12.16
C LYS A 114 -8.83 -17.32 -12.86
N LEU A 115 -7.73 -17.74 -12.25
CA LEU A 115 -6.72 -18.59 -12.88
C LEU A 115 -6.86 -20.08 -12.52
N THR A 116 -7.72 -20.42 -11.57
CA THR A 116 -7.93 -21.79 -11.11
C THR A 116 -9.41 -22.13 -10.96
N THR A 117 -9.72 -23.43 -10.88
CA THR A 117 -11.05 -23.95 -10.55
C THR A 117 -11.10 -24.48 -9.10
N PRO A 118 -12.30 -24.61 -8.48
CA PRO A 118 -12.40 -25.22 -7.15
C PRO A 118 -11.72 -26.59 -7.06
N ALA A 119 -11.11 -26.86 -5.91
CA ALA A 119 -10.32 -28.06 -5.58
C ALA A 119 -8.97 -28.19 -6.30
N GLU A 120 -8.59 -27.28 -7.18
CA GLU A 120 -7.22 -27.25 -7.70
C GLU A 120 -6.19 -26.83 -6.62
N ASN A 121 -4.96 -27.19 -6.85
CA ASN A 121 -3.83 -26.86 -5.99
C ASN A 121 -3.21 -25.52 -6.39
N VAL A 122 -2.90 -24.71 -5.38
CA VAL A 122 -2.16 -23.46 -5.54
C VAL A 122 -0.87 -23.55 -4.73
N VAL A 123 0.26 -23.40 -5.40
CA VAL A 123 1.58 -23.41 -4.76
C VAL A 123 1.79 -22.11 -4.00
N ILE A 124 2.31 -22.23 -2.77
CA ILE A 124 2.71 -21.10 -1.95
C ILE A 124 4.13 -21.31 -1.43
N MET A 125 4.95 -20.29 -1.55
CA MET A 125 6.32 -20.31 -1.01
C MET A 125 6.33 -19.83 0.43
N THR A 126 6.95 -20.60 1.31
CA THR A 126 7.05 -20.27 2.75
C THR A 126 8.50 -19.99 3.15
N PRO A 127 8.74 -19.15 4.19
CA PRO A 127 7.75 -18.46 5.03
C PRO A 127 7.10 -17.26 4.32
N VAL A 128 5.79 -17.09 4.53
CA VAL A 128 5.01 -16.00 3.91
C VAL A 128 3.89 -15.56 4.84
N TYR A 129 3.28 -14.40 4.57
CA TYR A 129 2.15 -13.88 5.32
C TYR A 129 0.99 -14.89 5.34
N ASN A 130 0.55 -15.26 6.54
CA ASN A 130 -0.43 -16.32 6.77
C ASN A 130 -1.78 -16.08 6.07
N ILE A 131 -2.18 -14.84 5.84
CA ILE A 131 -3.44 -14.51 5.15
C ILE A 131 -3.45 -15.01 3.69
N PHE A 132 -2.29 -15.22 3.07
CA PHE A 132 -2.24 -15.77 1.71
C PHE A 132 -2.77 -17.21 1.66
N PHE A 133 -2.57 -18.00 2.70
CA PHE A 133 -3.21 -19.33 2.83
C PHE A 133 -4.73 -19.18 2.82
N ASN A 134 -5.28 -18.23 3.58
CA ASN A 134 -6.71 -17.96 3.62
C ASN A 134 -7.24 -17.52 2.25
N SER A 135 -6.46 -16.76 1.47
CA SER A 135 -6.85 -16.35 0.11
C SER A 135 -6.99 -17.56 -0.84
N ILE A 136 -6.31 -18.66 -0.58
CA ILE A 136 -6.43 -19.91 -1.33
C ILE A 136 -7.60 -20.73 -0.80
N LEU A 137 -7.60 -21.05 0.50
CA LEU A 137 -8.55 -21.95 1.14
C LEU A 137 -9.98 -21.41 1.10
N ASN A 138 -10.18 -20.10 1.40
CA ASN A 138 -11.50 -19.46 1.40
C ASN A 138 -12.11 -19.36 -0.01
N ASN A 139 -11.29 -19.55 -1.04
CA ASN A 139 -11.76 -19.63 -2.41
C ASN A 139 -11.94 -21.10 -2.89
N GLY A 140 -11.89 -22.08 -2.00
CA GLY A 140 -12.14 -23.49 -2.30
C GLY A 140 -11.00 -24.19 -3.07
N ARG A 141 -9.78 -23.69 -2.94
CA ARG A 141 -8.58 -24.30 -3.52
C ARG A 141 -7.75 -24.93 -2.42
N ASN A 142 -6.86 -25.86 -2.80
CA ASN A 142 -5.93 -26.50 -1.88
C ASN A 142 -4.59 -25.77 -1.90
N VAL A 143 -3.92 -25.71 -0.76
CA VAL A 143 -2.53 -25.23 -0.66
C VAL A 143 -1.57 -26.38 -0.95
N LEU A 144 -0.59 -26.11 -1.78
CA LEU A 144 0.52 -27.04 -2.08
C LEU A 144 1.86 -26.39 -1.70
#